data_2bb012bbee3ee77e14717981189b776b
#
_entry.id   2bb012bbee3ee77e14717981189b776b
#
_cell.length_a   1.000
_cell.length_b   1.000
_cell.length_c   1.000
_cell.angle_alpha   90.00
_cell.angle_beta   90.00
_cell.angle_gamma   90.00
#
_symmetry.space_group_name_H-M   'P 1'
#
loop_
_entity.id
_entity.type
_entity.pdbx_description
1 polymer ?
#
loop_
_entity_poly.entity_id
_entity_poly.type
_entity_poly.pdbx_seq_one_letter_code
_entity_poly.pdbx_strand_id
1 'polypeptide(L)'
;MSQKFETSLCEGMHHFLQLLGGNYKGHTSVWFEPGVIGDETLCEETLRSVLGGRFLLHEYVGSLKEKLVEGISIFECSLPDGKLQTAWIDSFHSGSTTMFSENPDINHTYSVLGHYGLEPRCGWKTQIKMDQSKRIIITMFNIAPGGVEEKAVETV
;
A
#
# COMPACT_ATOMS: atom_id res chain seq x y z
N MET A 1 -3.87 -21.96 16.78
CA MET A 1 -4.24 -20.66 16.16
C MET A 1 -5.24 -19.99 17.10
N SER A 2 -5.22 -18.64 17.26
CA SER A 2 -6.19 -18.00 18.16
C SER A 2 -7.54 -17.87 17.46
N GLN A 3 -8.65 -17.98 18.21
CA GLN A 3 -10.01 -17.83 17.69
C GLN A 3 -10.21 -16.47 16.98
N LYS A 4 -9.62 -15.40 17.50
CA LYS A 4 -9.67 -14.07 16.85
C LYS A 4 -9.05 -14.08 15.45
N PHE A 5 -7.94 -14.79 15.26
CA PHE A 5 -7.29 -14.88 13.97
C PHE A 5 -8.10 -15.72 12.98
N GLU A 6 -8.68 -16.84 13.43
CA GLU A 6 -9.58 -17.67 12.61
C GLU A 6 -10.80 -16.88 12.14
N THR A 7 -11.43 -16.12 13.02
CA THR A 7 -12.52 -15.21 12.65
C THR A 7 -12.06 -14.19 11.61
N SER A 8 -10.91 -13.56 11.82
CA SER A 8 -10.39 -12.55 10.88
C SER A 8 -10.01 -13.12 9.50
N LEU A 9 -9.63 -14.41 9.43
CA LEU A 9 -9.43 -15.11 8.15
C LEU A 9 -10.74 -15.39 7.40
N CYS A 10 -11.86 -15.50 8.12
CA CYS A 10 -13.16 -15.78 7.52
C CYS A 10 -13.91 -14.52 7.07
N GLU A 11 -13.85 -13.45 7.84
CA GLU A 11 -14.70 -12.27 7.63
C GLU A 11 -14.05 -10.93 8.01
N GLY A 12 -12.79 -10.93 8.46
CA GLY A 12 -12.07 -9.74 8.91
C GLY A 12 -11.05 -9.20 7.91
N MET A 13 -10.11 -8.39 8.41
CA MET A 13 -9.08 -7.76 7.59
C MET A 13 -8.13 -8.80 6.95
N HIS A 14 -7.82 -9.91 7.63
CA HIS A 14 -7.02 -10.97 7.02
C HIS A 14 -7.75 -11.64 5.85
N HIS A 15 -9.08 -11.79 5.93
CA HIS A 15 -9.88 -12.25 4.78
C HIS A 15 -9.77 -11.26 3.61
N PHE A 16 -9.94 -9.97 3.86
CA PHE A 16 -9.78 -8.94 2.83
C PHE A 16 -8.39 -9.02 2.18
N LEU A 17 -7.32 -9.09 2.97
CA LEU A 17 -5.95 -9.20 2.44
C LEU A 17 -5.76 -10.47 1.59
N GLN A 18 -6.37 -11.59 1.96
CA GLN A 18 -6.31 -12.81 1.16
C GLN A 18 -7.03 -12.67 -0.19
N LEU A 19 -8.14 -11.94 -0.24
CA LEU A 19 -8.88 -11.68 -1.49
C LEU A 19 -8.07 -10.88 -2.51
N LEU A 20 -7.07 -10.12 -2.05
CA LEU A 20 -6.17 -9.36 -2.92
C LEU A 20 -5.11 -10.24 -3.61
N GLY A 21 -4.96 -11.51 -3.20
CA GLY A 21 -3.95 -12.42 -3.75
C GLY A 21 -4.11 -12.66 -5.25
N GLY A 22 -3.03 -12.53 -6.01
CA GLY A 22 -3.03 -12.76 -7.46
C GLY A 22 -1.82 -12.15 -8.16
N ASN A 23 -1.78 -12.38 -9.47
CA ASN A 23 -0.83 -11.72 -10.38
C ASN A 23 -1.62 -10.74 -11.23
N TYR A 24 -1.17 -9.50 -11.29
CA TYR A 24 -1.87 -8.40 -11.92
C TYR A 24 -1.00 -7.69 -12.95
N LYS A 25 -1.66 -7.16 -13.97
CA LYS A 25 -1.08 -6.19 -14.91
C LYS A 25 -1.99 -4.98 -14.90
N GLY A 26 -1.41 -3.81 -14.79
CA GLY A 26 -2.18 -2.59 -14.64
C GLY A 26 -1.42 -1.37 -15.12
N HIS A 27 -1.93 -0.23 -14.73
CA HIS A 27 -1.35 1.08 -14.99
C HIS A 27 -1.03 1.78 -13.68
N THR A 28 0.16 2.38 -13.61
CA THR A 28 0.54 3.28 -12.54
C THR A 28 0.60 4.69 -13.07
N SER A 29 -0.17 5.59 -12.46
CA SER A 29 -0.13 7.02 -12.70
C SER A 29 0.59 7.72 -11.55
N VAL A 30 1.48 8.64 -11.86
CA VAL A 30 2.28 9.40 -10.89
C VAL A 30 2.06 10.89 -11.07
N TRP A 31 1.83 11.61 -9.99
CA TRP A 31 1.67 13.06 -9.94
C TRP A 31 2.90 13.70 -9.30
N PHE A 32 3.58 14.58 -10.02
CA PHE A 32 4.68 15.40 -9.48
C PHE A 32 4.17 16.77 -9.01
N GLU A 33 3.02 17.18 -9.51
CA GLU A 33 2.32 18.40 -9.15
C GLU A 33 0.84 18.10 -8.90
N PRO A 34 0.15 18.87 -8.05
CA PRO A 34 -1.25 18.65 -7.75
C PRO A 34 -2.13 18.62 -8.99
N GLY A 35 -2.87 17.52 -9.16
CA GLY A 35 -3.85 17.36 -10.24
C GLY A 35 -3.30 17.15 -11.64
N VAL A 36 -1.97 17.11 -11.82
CA VAL A 36 -1.32 16.91 -13.12
C VAL A 36 -0.59 15.57 -13.14
N ILE A 37 -1.01 14.65 -14.02
CA ILE A 37 -0.30 13.39 -14.25
C ILE A 37 1.06 13.70 -14.88
N GLY A 38 2.13 13.35 -14.19
CA GLY A 38 3.50 13.55 -14.63
C GLY A 38 4.07 12.36 -15.38
N ASP A 39 3.54 11.16 -15.12
CA ASP A 39 3.90 9.94 -15.84
C ASP A 39 2.79 8.89 -15.70
N GLU A 40 2.64 8.03 -16.71
CA GLU A 40 1.73 6.91 -16.70
C GLU A 40 2.37 5.71 -17.42
N THR A 41 2.48 4.60 -16.71
CA THR A 41 3.21 3.43 -17.20
C THR A 41 2.50 2.13 -16.87
N LEU A 42 2.81 1.09 -17.63
CA LEU A 42 2.39 -0.27 -17.31
C LEU A 42 3.16 -0.79 -16.10
N CYS A 43 2.49 -1.58 -15.27
CA CYS A 43 3.10 -2.28 -14.15
C CYS A 43 2.65 -3.74 -14.10
N GLU A 44 3.50 -4.56 -13.50
CA GLU A 44 3.18 -5.94 -13.13
C GLU A 44 3.32 -6.07 -11.61
N GLU A 45 2.32 -6.71 -11.01
CA GLU A 45 2.24 -6.85 -9.55
C GLU A 45 1.90 -8.27 -9.15
N THR A 46 2.49 -8.74 -8.07
CA THR A 46 2.14 -9.98 -7.42
C THR A 46 1.77 -9.71 -5.98
N LEU A 47 0.56 -10.09 -5.59
CA LEU A 47 0.11 -10.07 -4.20
C LEU A 47 -0.07 -11.51 -3.73
N ARG A 48 0.57 -11.84 -2.63
CA ARG A 48 0.63 -13.23 -2.18
C ARG A 48 0.45 -13.31 -0.67
N SER A 49 -0.60 -14.02 -0.23
CA SER A 49 -0.79 -14.33 1.18
C SER A 49 0.31 -15.27 1.68
N VAL A 50 0.96 -14.94 2.77
CA VAL A 50 2.09 -15.68 3.33
C VAL A 50 1.90 -15.99 4.80
N LEU A 51 2.71 -16.93 5.33
CA LEU A 51 2.72 -17.34 6.73
C LEU A 51 1.32 -17.74 7.26
N GLY A 52 0.57 -18.51 6.44
CA GLY A 52 -0.76 -18.99 6.80
C GLY A 52 -1.83 -17.88 6.86
N GLY A 53 -1.71 -16.87 6.00
CA GLY A 53 -2.68 -15.78 5.88
C GLY A 53 -2.45 -14.60 6.83
N ARG A 54 -1.32 -14.57 7.55
CA ARG A 54 -1.00 -13.49 8.51
C ARG A 54 -0.60 -12.19 7.84
N PHE A 55 0.06 -12.31 6.68
CA PHE A 55 0.59 -11.17 5.93
C PHE A 55 0.25 -11.28 4.47
N LEU A 56 0.17 -10.14 3.80
CA LEU A 56 0.13 -10.06 2.35
C LEU A 56 1.46 -9.46 1.88
N LEU A 57 2.21 -10.22 1.09
CA LEU A 57 3.40 -9.73 0.41
C LEU A 57 2.99 -9.18 -0.94
N HIS A 58 3.40 -7.97 -1.24
CA HIS A 58 3.19 -7.28 -2.51
C HIS A 58 4.56 -7.00 -3.15
N GLU A 59 4.74 -7.46 -4.36
CA GLU A 59 5.92 -7.22 -5.18
C GLU A 59 5.45 -6.58 -6.48
N TYR A 60 6.10 -5.52 -6.91
CA TYR A 60 5.74 -4.85 -8.15
C TYR A 60 6.94 -4.41 -8.95
N VAL A 61 6.76 -4.34 -10.26
CA VAL A 61 7.72 -3.82 -11.22
C VAL A 61 7.00 -2.94 -12.23
N GLY A 62 7.58 -1.81 -12.53
CA GLY A 62 7.09 -0.86 -13.51
C GLY A 62 8.19 0.06 -13.99
N SER A 63 7.83 1.24 -14.43
CA SER A 63 8.80 2.28 -14.78
C SER A 63 8.33 3.66 -14.35
N LEU A 64 9.26 4.58 -14.24
CA LEU A 64 9.00 5.99 -14.01
C LEU A 64 9.97 6.79 -14.87
N LYS A 65 9.44 7.60 -15.81
CA LYS A 65 10.25 8.32 -16.81
C LYS A 65 11.29 7.40 -17.47
N GLU A 66 10.82 6.24 -17.96
CA GLU A 66 11.61 5.21 -18.63
C GLU A 66 12.65 4.48 -17.76
N LYS A 67 12.70 4.77 -16.46
CA LYS A 67 13.59 4.08 -15.52
C LYS A 67 12.82 2.98 -14.79
N LEU A 68 13.45 1.81 -14.68
CA LEU A 68 12.89 0.68 -13.92
C LEU A 68 12.62 1.10 -12.47
N VAL A 69 11.42 0.75 -12.00
CA VAL A 69 11.02 0.89 -10.59
C VAL A 69 10.53 -0.47 -10.10
N GLU A 70 11.08 -0.90 -8.99
CA GLU A 70 10.72 -2.14 -8.32
C GLU A 70 10.44 -1.85 -6.85
N GLY A 71 9.47 -2.54 -6.27
CA GLY A 71 9.15 -2.35 -4.87
C GLY A 71 8.54 -3.58 -4.22
N ILE A 72 8.60 -3.59 -2.90
CA ILE A 72 8.07 -4.63 -2.03
C ILE A 72 7.33 -3.96 -0.88
N SER A 73 6.12 -4.46 -0.59
CA SER A 73 5.37 -4.09 0.60
C SER A 73 4.96 -5.35 1.37
N ILE A 74 4.94 -5.25 2.68
CA ILE A 74 4.33 -6.24 3.56
C ILE A 74 3.17 -5.55 4.26
N PHE A 75 1.96 -6.03 4.00
CA PHE A 75 0.74 -5.55 4.63
C PHE A 75 0.32 -6.48 5.75
N GLU A 76 0.00 -5.93 6.90
CA GLU A 76 -0.40 -6.70 8.07
C GLU A 76 -1.58 -6.07 8.81
N CYS A 77 -2.25 -6.92 9.58
CA CYS A 77 -3.26 -6.54 10.56
C CYS A 77 -2.88 -7.16 11.91
N SER A 78 -2.34 -6.35 12.81
CA SER A 78 -1.99 -6.77 14.16
C SER A 78 -3.24 -6.83 15.03
N LEU A 79 -3.78 -8.03 15.26
CA LEU A 79 -4.95 -8.23 16.12
C LEU A 79 -4.70 -7.92 17.60
N PRO A 80 -3.52 -8.21 18.18
CA PRO A 80 -3.23 -7.82 19.56
C PRO A 80 -3.26 -6.32 19.78
N ASP A 81 -2.73 -5.57 18.83
CA ASP A 81 -2.59 -4.11 18.94
C ASP A 81 -3.77 -3.36 18.33
N GLY A 82 -4.63 -4.05 17.56
CA GLY A 82 -5.75 -3.43 16.87
C GLY A 82 -5.31 -2.45 15.78
N LYS A 83 -4.23 -2.77 15.05
CA LYS A 83 -3.60 -1.87 14.08
C LYS A 83 -3.46 -2.48 12.69
N LEU A 84 -3.55 -1.65 11.67
CA LEU A 84 -3.00 -1.94 10.35
C LEU A 84 -1.57 -1.42 10.28
N GLN A 85 -0.67 -2.19 9.67
CA GLN A 85 0.74 -1.81 9.53
C GLN A 85 1.26 -2.21 8.16
N THR A 86 2.22 -1.45 7.66
CA THR A 86 2.90 -1.73 6.39
C THR A 86 4.38 -1.40 6.51
N ALA A 87 5.22 -2.32 6.03
CA ALA A 87 6.62 -2.04 5.72
C ALA A 87 6.73 -1.94 4.19
N TRP A 88 7.30 -0.85 3.69
CA TRP A 88 7.45 -0.59 2.26
C TRP A 88 8.86 -0.12 1.90
N ILE A 89 9.37 -0.68 0.81
CA ILE A 89 10.62 -0.28 0.17
C ILE A 89 10.42 -0.28 -1.34
N ASP A 90 11.03 0.68 -2.03
CA ASP A 90 11.12 0.68 -3.47
C ASP A 90 12.43 1.30 -3.97
N SER A 91 12.73 1.09 -5.24
CA SER A 91 13.97 1.58 -5.84
C SER A 91 13.95 3.07 -6.19
N PHE A 92 12.80 3.75 -6.05
CA PHE A 92 12.65 5.16 -6.40
C PHE A 92 12.42 6.06 -5.18
N HIS A 93 11.36 5.79 -4.38
CA HIS A 93 10.95 6.68 -3.28
C HIS A 93 11.73 6.42 -2.00
N SER A 94 11.91 5.15 -1.64
CA SER A 94 12.53 4.80 -0.36
C SER A 94 14.05 4.67 -0.41
N GLY A 95 14.63 4.49 -1.60
CA GLY A 95 16.06 4.28 -1.77
C GLY A 95 16.55 3.06 -1.00
N SER A 96 17.29 3.27 0.10
CA SER A 96 17.78 2.22 0.99
C SER A 96 17.10 2.23 2.38
N THR A 97 16.00 2.97 2.52
CA THR A 97 15.28 3.15 3.79
C THR A 97 13.93 2.44 3.73
N THR A 98 13.56 1.72 4.79
CA THR A 98 12.23 1.15 4.92
C THR A 98 11.27 2.20 5.47
N MET A 99 10.13 2.39 4.80
CA MET A 99 9.04 3.18 5.35
C MET A 99 8.10 2.28 6.14
N PHE A 100 7.91 2.58 7.42
CA PHE A 100 6.91 1.97 8.27
C PHE A 100 5.70 2.90 8.38
N SER A 101 4.53 2.34 8.11
CA SER A 101 3.26 3.05 8.17
C SER A 101 2.28 2.28 9.05
N GLU A 102 1.41 3.00 9.77
CA GLU A 102 0.40 2.35 10.61
C GLU A 102 -0.93 3.12 10.61
N ASN A 103 -1.98 2.43 11.06
CA ASN A 103 -3.26 3.02 11.39
C ASN A 103 -3.79 2.32 12.66
N PRO A 104 -4.10 3.05 13.73
CA PRO A 104 -4.61 2.47 14.96
C PRO A 104 -6.04 1.90 14.84
N ASP A 105 -6.72 2.17 13.72
CA ASP A 105 -8.10 1.73 13.50
C ASP A 105 -8.18 0.66 12.42
N ILE A 106 -8.62 -0.54 12.81
CA ILE A 106 -9.00 -1.60 11.88
C ILE A 106 -10.45 -1.32 11.43
N ASN A 107 -10.59 -0.63 10.32
CA ASN A 107 -11.89 -0.38 9.69
C ASN A 107 -12.01 -1.20 8.38
N HIS A 108 -13.08 -0.97 7.62
CA HIS A 108 -13.36 -1.72 6.40
C HIS A 108 -12.46 -1.36 5.19
N THR A 109 -11.53 -0.41 5.35
CA THR A 109 -10.62 0.03 4.31
C THR A 109 -9.20 -0.10 4.81
N TYR A 110 -8.33 -0.75 4.02
CA TYR A 110 -6.92 -0.75 4.34
C TYR A 110 -6.32 0.62 4.04
N SER A 111 -5.92 1.32 5.08
CA SER A 111 -5.29 2.66 4.97
C SER A 111 -4.27 2.81 6.09
N VAL A 112 -3.06 3.22 5.75
CA VAL A 112 -1.95 3.42 6.69
C VAL A 112 -1.22 4.72 6.40
N LEU A 113 -0.60 5.31 7.42
CA LEU A 113 0.16 6.55 7.35
C LEU A 113 1.57 6.35 7.88
N GLY A 114 2.56 6.64 7.04
CA GLY A 114 3.96 6.76 7.40
C GLY A 114 4.43 8.22 7.37
N HIS A 115 5.65 8.46 7.80
CA HIS A 115 6.27 9.78 7.77
C HIS A 115 7.68 9.71 7.23
N TYR A 116 8.10 10.73 6.50
CA TYR A 116 9.42 10.82 5.91
C TYR A 116 9.97 12.25 5.94
N GLY A 117 11.26 12.39 5.63
CA GLY A 117 11.95 13.68 5.62
C GLY A 117 12.40 14.16 6.99
N LEU A 118 12.95 15.36 7.01
CA LEU A 118 13.36 16.07 8.24
C LEU A 118 12.19 16.85 8.82
N GLU A 119 12.30 17.25 10.08
CA GLU A 119 11.28 18.10 10.73
C GLU A 119 11.16 19.48 10.06
N PRO A 120 9.92 19.95 9.77
CA PRO A 120 8.65 19.24 9.93
C PRO A 120 8.46 18.14 8.87
N ARG A 121 8.12 16.92 9.32
CA ARG A 121 8.02 15.74 8.46
C ARG A 121 6.78 15.77 7.56
N CYS A 122 6.93 15.18 6.37
CA CYS A 122 5.81 14.89 5.47
C CYS A 122 5.16 13.54 5.83
N GLY A 123 3.87 13.42 5.54
CA GLY A 123 3.14 12.15 5.61
C GLY A 123 3.11 11.44 4.26
N TRP A 124 3.06 10.12 4.31
CA TRP A 124 2.83 9.25 3.16
C TRP A 124 1.72 8.25 3.49
N LYS A 125 0.55 8.46 2.91
CA LYS A 125 -0.62 7.60 3.16
C LYS A 125 -0.79 6.62 2.02
N THR A 126 -0.96 5.34 2.35
CA THR A 126 -1.26 4.27 1.38
C THR A 126 -2.64 3.70 1.66
N GLN A 127 -3.48 3.62 0.63
CA GLN A 127 -4.80 3.00 0.67
C GLN A 127 -4.91 1.88 -0.34
N ILE A 128 -5.56 0.79 0.04
CA ILE A 128 -5.88 -0.31 -0.85
C ILE A 128 -7.39 -0.51 -0.86
N LYS A 129 -7.95 -0.57 -2.06
CA LYS A 129 -9.37 -0.82 -2.30
C LYS A 129 -9.52 -1.90 -3.36
N MET A 130 -10.62 -2.65 -3.29
CA MET A 130 -11.10 -3.49 -4.38
C MET A 130 -12.43 -2.91 -4.86
N ASP A 131 -12.55 -2.66 -6.15
CA ASP A 131 -13.79 -2.16 -6.73
C ASP A 131 -14.78 -3.30 -7.03
N GLN A 132 -15.97 -2.93 -7.51
CA GLN A 132 -17.02 -3.89 -7.84
C GLN A 132 -16.65 -4.86 -8.96
N SER A 133 -15.70 -4.49 -9.81
CA SER A 133 -15.14 -5.33 -10.88
C SER A 133 -13.96 -6.18 -10.42
N LYS A 134 -13.68 -6.21 -9.11
CA LYS A 134 -12.55 -6.91 -8.48
C LYS A 134 -11.17 -6.39 -8.93
N ARG A 135 -11.10 -5.15 -9.45
CA ARG A 135 -9.81 -4.50 -9.68
C ARG A 135 -9.26 -3.99 -8.35
N ILE A 136 -7.96 -4.15 -8.18
CA ILE A 136 -7.26 -3.60 -7.02
C ILE A 136 -6.81 -2.19 -7.37
N ILE A 137 -7.05 -1.27 -6.45
CA ILE A 137 -6.64 0.12 -6.57
C ILE A 137 -5.76 0.44 -5.37
N ILE A 138 -4.49 0.72 -5.63
CA ILE A 138 -3.53 1.17 -4.62
C ILE A 138 -3.28 2.64 -4.86
N THR A 139 -3.65 3.49 -3.91
CA THR A 139 -3.44 4.93 -4.00
C THR A 139 -2.51 5.40 -2.89
N MET A 140 -1.51 6.18 -3.25
CA MET A 140 -0.60 6.80 -2.31
C MET A 140 -0.75 8.32 -2.37
N PHE A 141 -0.76 8.95 -1.19
CA PHE A 141 -0.90 10.40 -1.04
C PHE A 141 0.31 10.96 -0.31
N ASN A 142 0.82 12.06 -0.83
CA ASN A 142 1.77 12.89 -0.12
C ASN A 142 1.00 13.89 0.76
N ILE A 143 1.40 14.03 2.02
CA ILE A 143 0.78 14.95 2.96
C ILE A 143 1.85 15.94 3.41
N ALA A 144 1.66 17.21 3.03
CA ALA A 144 2.55 18.28 3.46
C ALA A 144 2.52 18.45 5.00
N PRO A 145 3.56 19.03 5.62
CA PRO A 145 3.56 19.27 7.06
C PRO A 145 2.36 20.09 7.57
N GLY A 146 1.77 20.92 6.71
CA GLY A 146 0.54 21.67 7.00
C GLY A 146 -0.76 20.85 6.87
N GLY A 147 -0.68 19.55 6.56
CA GLY A 147 -1.84 18.64 6.47
C GLY A 147 -2.53 18.63 5.11
N VAL A 148 -2.03 19.30 4.09
CA VAL A 148 -2.56 19.25 2.72
C VAL A 148 -2.21 17.90 2.12
N GLU A 149 -3.23 17.14 1.72
CA GLU A 149 -3.13 15.81 1.13
C GLU A 149 -3.26 15.89 -0.39
N GLU A 150 -2.31 15.33 -1.11
CA GLU A 150 -2.26 15.31 -2.57
C GLU A 150 -1.97 13.91 -3.08
N LYS A 151 -2.71 13.48 -4.10
CA LYS A 151 -2.46 12.19 -4.75
C LYS A 151 -1.06 12.21 -5.40
N ALA A 152 -0.25 11.22 -5.07
CA ALA A 152 1.11 11.07 -5.58
C ALA A 152 1.24 9.89 -6.54
N VAL A 153 0.61 8.75 -6.22
CA VAL A 153 0.64 7.52 -7.04
C VAL A 153 -0.72 6.85 -6.99
N GLU A 154 -1.14 6.30 -8.11
CA GLU A 154 -2.29 5.39 -8.17
C GLU A 154 -2.02 4.27 -9.16
N THR A 155 -2.18 3.03 -8.71
CA THR A 155 -2.12 1.84 -9.55
C THR A 155 -3.49 1.18 -9.62
N VAL A 156 -3.93 0.83 -10.85
CA VAL A 156 -5.22 0.17 -11.13
C VAL A 156 -5.03 -1.00 -12.05
#